data_e02f628b840c17572b46ebc9f2cd7394
#
_entry.id   e02f628b840c17572b46ebc9f2cd7394
#
_cell.length_a   1.000
_cell.length_b   1.000
_cell.length_c   1.000
_cell.angle_alpha   90.00
_cell.angle_beta   90.00
_cell.angle_gamma   90.00
#
_symmetry.space_group_name_H-M   'P 1'
#
loop_
_entity.id
_entity.type
_entity.pdbx_description
1 polymer ?
#
loop_
_entity_poly.entity_id
_entity_poly.type
_entity_poly.pdbx_seq_one_letter_code
_entity_poly.pdbx_strand_id
1 'polypeptide(L)'
;MEQYELLWQYQQVDMELDQYEKEMRGNSNRKELIKHRDFLKEQQEVLKKIEADVEIMSDRMEALADEIERLNGSVAEAAANFEANRPEDLEEAKKQIAALQKLITTISRYEGELAKMRKDSESRDRQQREVRVRAAKARAEFDRIKVIYDEEYKEASVKLEALKKTVAEEAKGIDPELLEKYKA
;
A
#
# COMPACT_ATOMS: atom_id res chain seq x y z
N MET A 1 19.67 -50.99 -30.07
CA MET A 1 19.18 -51.22 -28.66
C MET A 1 19.83 -50.22 -27.70
N GLU A 2 21.13 -50.11 -27.75
CA GLU A 2 21.90 -49.21 -26.88
C GLU A 2 21.41 -47.72 -26.87
N GLN A 3 21.06 -47.15 -28.03
CA GLN A 3 20.59 -45.78 -28.14
C GLN A 3 19.20 -45.55 -27.50
N TYR A 4 18.32 -46.55 -27.54
CA TYR A 4 17.00 -46.44 -26.90
C TYR A 4 17.08 -46.65 -25.36
N GLU A 5 18.05 -47.40 -24.90
CA GLU A 5 18.32 -47.56 -23.46
C GLU A 5 18.89 -46.26 -22.88
N LEU A 6 19.81 -45.60 -23.61
CA LEU A 6 20.36 -44.30 -23.26
C LEU A 6 19.27 -43.21 -23.25
N LEU A 7 18.41 -43.25 -24.28
CA LEU A 7 17.27 -42.32 -24.32
C LEU A 7 16.30 -42.53 -23.16
N TRP A 8 16.06 -43.79 -22.77
CA TRP A 8 15.19 -44.09 -21.64
C TRP A 8 15.80 -43.60 -20.32
N GLN A 9 17.11 -43.80 -20.11
CA GLN A 9 17.82 -43.25 -18.96
C GLN A 9 17.77 -41.74 -18.92
N TYR A 10 18.03 -41.10 -20.03
CA TYR A 10 17.88 -39.64 -20.20
C TYR A 10 16.46 -39.18 -19.83
N GLN A 11 15.45 -39.85 -20.35
CA GLN A 11 14.05 -39.53 -20.07
C GLN A 11 13.73 -39.61 -18.57
N GLN A 12 14.25 -40.60 -17.86
CA GLN A 12 14.02 -40.71 -16.41
C GLN A 12 14.61 -39.53 -15.64
N VAL A 13 15.82 -39.12 -15.97
CA VAL A 13 16.49 -37.98 -15.31
C VAL A 13 15.84 -36.64 -15.71
N ASP A 14 15.44 -36.52 -16.96
CA ASP A 14 14.73 -35.34 -17.45
C ASP A 14 13.37 -35.16 -16.76
N MET A 15 12.62 -36.23 -16.61
CA MET A 15 11.36 -36.23 -15.85
C MET A 15 11.58 -35.94 -14.37
N GLU A 16 12.66 -36.44 -13.77
CA GLU A 16 13.01 -36.14 -12.39
C GLU A 16 13.34 -34.64 -12.23
N LEU A 17 14.07 -34.09 -13.16
CA LEU A 17 14.38 -32.65 -13.21
C LEU A 17 13.10 -31.80 -13.29
N ASP A 18 12.21 -32.14 -14.23
CA ASP A 18 10.93 -31.45 -14.39
C ASP A 18 10.07 -31.51 -13.16
N GLN A 19 9.98 -32.68 -12.53
CA GLN A 19 9.22 -32.87 -11.28
C GLN A 19 9.82 -32.02 -10.15
N TYR A 20 11.13 -32.01 -10.03
CA TYR A 20 11.82 -31.24 -9.01
C TYR A 20 11.65 -29.73 -9.20
N GLU A 21 11.73 -29.25 -10.43
CA GLU A 21 11.44 -27.84 -10.76
C GLU A 21 10.00 -27.45 -10.43
N LYS A 22 9.03 -28.34 -10.67
CA LYS A 22 7.62 -28.12 -10.30
C LYS A 22 7.45 -28.07 -8.78
N GLU A 23 8.12 -28.93 -8.05
CA GLU A 23 8.09 -28.92 -6.58
C GLU A 23 8.70 -27.62 -6.02
N MET A 24 9.80 -27.15 -6.55
CA MET A 24 10.40 -25.87 -6.16
C MET A 24 9.46 -24.70 -6.43
N ARG A 25 8.81 -24.65 -7.57
CA ARG A 25 7.83 -23.61 -7.91
C ARG A 25 6.59 -23.66 -7.02
N GLY A 26 6.20 -24.87 -6.61
CA GLY A 26 5.07 -25.14 -5.74
C GLY A 26 5.37 -25.05 -4.24
N ASN A 27 6.59 -24.70 -3.85
CA ASN A 27 7.00 -24.62 -2.44
C ASN A 27 6.05 -23.70 -1.65
N SER A 28 5.55 -24.20 -0.52
CA SER A 28 4.58 -23.50 0.31
C SER A 28 5.15 -22.20 0.91
N ASN A 29 6.41 -22.22 1.33
CA ASN A 29 7.10 -21.06 1.87
C ASN A 29 7.27 -19.96 0.79
N ARG A 30 7.57 -20.34 -0.45
CA ARG A 30 7.61 -19.41 -1.58
C ARG A 30 6.26 -18.75 -1.82
N LYS A 31 5.17 -19.51 -1.77
CA LYS A 31 3.81 -18.98 -1.93
C LYS A 31 3.44 -18.01 -0.81
N GLU A 32 3.77 -18.35 0.43
CA GLU A 32 3.54 -17.47 1.58
C GLU A 32 4.38 -16.19 1.49
N LEU A 33 5.63 -16.26 1.07
CA LEU A 33 6.48 -15.09 0.83
C LEU A 33 5.88 -14.14 -0.21
N ILE A 34 5.38 -14.68 -1.33
CA ILE A 34 4.72 -13.90 -2.38
C ILE A 34 3.47 -13.22 -1.82
N LYS A 35 2.66 -13.96 -1.08
CA LYS A 35 1.43 -13.46 -0.45
C LYS A 35 1.73 -12.31 0.53
N HIS A 36 2.71 -12.46 1.40
CA HIS A 36 3.10 -11.40 2.34
C HIS A 36 3.72 -10.20 1.64
N ARG A 37 4.55 -10.43 0.61
CA ARG A 37 5.10 -9.34 -0.22
C ARG A 37 4.00 -8.52 -0.88
N ASP A 38 3.03 -9.18 -1.49
CA ASP A 38 1.93 -8.51 -2.20
C ASP A 38 1.04 -7.76 -1.20
N PHE A 39 0.76 -8.35 -0.05
CA PHE A 39 0.06 -7.68 1.05
C PHE A 39 0.81 -6.43 1.53
N LEU A 40 2.13 -6.50 1.73
CA LEU A 40 2.94 -5.36 2.14
C LEU A 40 2.93 -4.23 1.12
N LYS A 41 2.97 -4.55 -0.18
CA LYS A 41 2.82 -3.56 -1.25
C LYS A 41 1.46 -2.88 -1.23
N GLU A 42 0.40 -3.67 -1.05
CA GLU A 42 -0.96 -3.15 -0.95
C GLU A 42 -1.11 -2.22 0.27
N GLN A 43 -0.59 -2.62 1.43
CA GLN A 43 -0.61 -1.77 2.63
C GLN A 43 0.20 -0.48 2.45
N GLN A 44 1.30 -0.53 1.74
CA GLN A 44 2.09 0.66 1.41
C GLN A 44 1.31 1.65 0.55
N GLU A 45 0.57 1.17 -0.44
CA GLU A 45 -0.31 2.04 -1.27
C GLU A 45 -1.47 2.62 -0.46
N VAL A 46 -2.05 1.83 0.46
CA VAL A 46 -3.08 2.32 1.38
C VAL A 46 -2.53 3.43 2.28
N LEU A 47 -1.33 3.26 2.84
CA LEU A 47 -0.67 4.29 3.65
C LEU A 47 -0.43 5.58 2.88
N LYS A 48 0.06 5.50 1.67
CA LYS A 48 0.28 6.67 0.80
C LYS A 48 -1.01 7.46 0.57
N LYS A 49 -2.12 6.76 0.33
CA LYS A 49 -3.43 7.41 0.15
C LYS A 49 -3.90 8.09 1.43
N ILE A 50 -3.76 7.43 2.57
CA ILE A 50 -4.12 8.01 3.88
C ILE A 50 -3.26 9.25 4.16
N GLU A 51 -1.96 9.19 3.93
CA GLU A 51 -1.03 10.31 4.13
C GLU A 51 -1.39 11.50 3.24
N ALA A 52 -1.71 11.25 1.97
CA ALA A 52 -2.15 12.30 1.04
C ALA A 52 -3.49 12.93 1.49
N ASP A 53 -4.45 12.13 1.93
CA ASP A 53 -5.73 12.61 2.46
C ASP A 53 -5.53 13.46 3.72
N VAL A 54 -4.66 13.04 4.63
CA VAL A 54 -4.34 13.76 5.88
C VAL A 54 -3.68 15.10 5.56
N GLU A 55 -2.78 15.15 4.60
CA GLU A 55 -2.14 16.39 4.16
C GLU A 55 -3.16 17.39 3.61
N ILE A 56 -4.05 16.94 2.72
CA ILE A 56 -5.14 17.76 2.19
C ILE A 56 -6.06 18.25 3.30
N MET A 57 -6.42 17.39 4.26
CA MET A 57 -7.24 17.76 5.41
C MET A 57 -6.55 18.79 6.28
N SER A 58 -5.26 18.62 6.54
CA SER A 58 -4.45 19.56 7.33
C SER A 58 -4.43 20.95 6.70
N ASP A 59 -4.19 21.04 5.39
CA ASP A 59 -4.21 22.30 4.67
C ASP A 59 -5.59 22.98 4.70
N ARG A 60 -6.64 22.20 4.56
CA ARG A 60 -8.02 22.71 4.67
C ARG A 60 -8.37 23.18 6.06
N MET A 61 -7.97 22.44 7.10
CA MET A 61 -8.19 22.84 8.50
C MET A 61 -7.45 24.15 8.80
N GLU A 62 -6.22 24.31 8.35
CA GLU A 62 -5.44 25.55 8.49
C GLU A 62 -6.13 26.72 7.79
N ALA A 63 -6.54 26.52 6.55
CA ALA A 63 -7.26 27.55 5.78
C ALA A 63 -8.58 27.96 6.45
N LEU A 64 -9.34 27.01 6.98
CA LEU A 64 -10.57 27.31 7.73
C LEU A 64 -10.31 28.04 9.04
N ALA A 65 -9.27 27.63 9.79
CA ALA A 65 -8.88 28.29 11.02
C ALA A 65 -8.48 29.74 10.78
N ASP A 66 -7.69 30.00 9.72
CA ASP A 66 -7.28 31.34 9.31
C ASP A 66 -8.48 32.21 8.89
N GLU A 67 -9.41 31.62 8.14
CA GLU A 67 -10.62 32.31 7.72
C GLU A 67 -11.56 32.62 8.90
N ILE A 68 -11.70 31.72 9.86
CA ILE A 68 -12.45 31.95 11.10
C ILE A 68 -11.82 33.09 11.89
N GLU A 69 -10.51 33.15 12.03
CA GLU A 69 -9.79 34.20 12.71
C GLU A 69 -10.00 35.57 12.02
N ARG A 70 -9.90 35.57 10.68
CA ARG A 70 -10.17 36.78 9.87
C ARG A 70 -11.61 37.28 10.06
N LEU A 71 -12.60 36.40 10.02
CA LEU A 71 -14.01 36.73 10.19
C LEU A 71 -14.31 37.21 11.61
N ASN A 72 -13.73 36.61 12.62
CA ASN A 72 -13.83 37.06 14.01
C ASN A 72 -13.28 38.49 14.18
N GLY A 73 -12.16 38.77 13.53
CA GLY A 73 -11.62 40.13 13.48
C GLY A 73 -12.57 41.12 12.81
N SER A 74 -13.19 40.72 11.69
CA SER A 74 -14.19 41.53 11.00
C SER A 74 -15.46 41.81 11.85
N VAL A 75 -15.91 40.79 12.60
CA VAL A 75 -17.04 40.95 13.53
C VAL A 75 -16.70 41.92 14.65
N ALA A 76 -15.52 41.77 15.26
CA ALA A 76 -15.08 42.64 16.35
C ALA A 76 -14.94 44.10 15.88
N GLU A 77 -14.36 44.31 14.70
CA GLU A 77 -14.22 45.65 14.08
C GLU A 77 -15.57 46.27 13.74
N ALA A 78 -16.48 45.54 13.13
CA ALA A 78 -17.81 46.00 12.80
C ALA A 78 -18.65 46.31 14.05
N ALA A 79 -18.56 45.49 15.11
CA ALA A 79 -19.23 45.74 16.39
C ALA A 79 -18.69 46.99 17.08
N ALA A 80 -17.37 47.18 17.11
CA ALA A 80 -16.74 48.37 17.67
C ALA A 80 -17.12 49.62 16.89
N ASN A 81 -17.15 49.55 15.56
CA ASN A 81 -17.59 50.66 14.72
C ASN A 81 -19.08 51.02 14.93
N PHE A 82 -19.95 50.00 15.08
CA PHE A 82 -21.36 50.22 15.40
C PHE A 82 -21.56 50.94 16.73
N GLU A 83 -20.80 50.58 17.76
CA GLU A 83 -20.87 51.25 19.06
C GLU A 83 -20.31 52.68 19.04
N ALA A 84 -19.22 52.92 18.31
CA ALA A 84 -18.59 54.22 18.20
C ALA A 84 -19.36 55.21 17.32
N ASN A 85 -19.99 54.71 16.26
CA ASN A 85 -20.69 55.51 15.25
C ASN A 85 -22.11 54.95 15.02
N ARG A 86 -22.94 54.93 16.07
CA ARG A 86 -24.32 54.46 15.98
C ARG A 86 -25.08 55.16 14.87
N PRO A 87 -25.70 54.43 13.94
CA PRO A 87 -26.52 55.01 12.91
C PRO A 87 -27.75 55.72 13.51
N GLU A 88 -28.05 56.91 13.02
CA GLU A 88 -29.26 57.64 13.41
C GLU A 88 -30.50 57.07 12.71
N ASP A 89 -30.33 56.50 11.53
CA ASP A 89 -31.39 55.86 10.77
C ASP A 89 -31.54 54.39 11.18
N LEU A 90 -32.79 54.01 11.53
CA LEU A 90 -33.16 52.66 11.92
C LEU A 90 -32.91 51.63 10.83
N GLU A 91 -33.16 51.98 9.56
CA GLU A 91 -32.92 51.08 8.43
C GLU A 91 -31.43 50.78 8.23
N GLU A 92 -30.55 51.75 8.40
CA GLU A 92 -29.10 51.58 8.35
C GLU A 92 -28.61 50.71 9.52
N ALA A 93 -29.14 50.94 10.71
CA ALA A 93 -28.86 50.07 11.88
C ALA A 93 -29.25 48.63 11.64
N LYS A 94 -30.42 48.38 11.07
CA LYS A 94 -30.87 47.02 10.69
C LYS A 94 -29.95 46.35 9.67
N LYS A 95 -29.49 47.07 8.67
CA LYS A 95 -28.52 46.57 7.66
C LYS A 95 -27.20 46.19 8.28
N GLN A 96 -26.66 46.96 9.18
CA GLN A 96 -25.39 46.66 9.87
C GLN A 96 -25.54 45.46 10.79
N ILE A 97 -26.64 45.32 11.50
CA ILE A 97 -26.94 44.15 12.35
C ILE A 97 -27.11 42.90 11.48
N ALA A 98 -27.81 42.99 10.35
CA ALA A 98 -27.98 41.87 9.43
C ALA A 98 -26.65 41.42 8.82
N ALA A 99 -25.73 42.33 8.51
CA ALA A 99 -24.39 42.04 8.05
C ALA A 99 -23.56 41.28 9.12
N LEU A 100 -23.63 41.72 10.37
CA LEU A 100 -23.01 41.03 11.52
C LEU A 100 -23.56 39.63 11.69
N GLN A 101 -24.86 39.46 11.62
CA GLN A 101 -25.51 38.15 11.74
C GLN A 101 -25.06 37.19 10.63
N LYS A 102 -24.89 37.67 9.41
CA LYS A 102 -24.32 36.86 8.30
C LYS A 102 -22.90 36.42 8.59
N LEU A 103 -22.05 37.27 9.10
CA LEU A 103 -20.69 36.95 9.48
C LEU A 103 -20.67 35.87 10.58
N ILE A 104 -21.49 36.05 11.62
CA ILE A 104 -21.60 35.08 12.74
C ILE A 104 -22.11 33.73 12.23
N THR A 105 -23.09 33.69 11.35
CA THR A 105 -23.60 32.45 10.76
C THR A 105 -22.53 31.77 9.91
N THR A 106 -21.76 32.52 9.14
CA THR A 106 -20.65 31.98 8.36
C THR A 106 -19.55 31.40 9.24
N ILE A 107 -19.18 32.07 10.31
CA ILE A 107 -18.23 31.61 11.31
C ILE A 107 -18.70 30.28 11.92
N SER A 108 -19.96 30.23 12.37
CA SER A 108 -20.55 29.02 12.96
C SER A 108 -20.53 27.83 12.00
N ARG A 109 -20.80 28.08 10.71
CA ARG A 109 -20.70 27.05 9.68
C ARG A 109 -19.27 26.55 9.50
N TYR A 110 -18.30 27.42 9.43
CA TYR A 110 -16.88 27.05 9.29
C TYR A 110 -16.34 26.34 10.52
N GLU A 111 -16.76 26.74 11.73
CA GLU A 111 -16.42 26.00 12.96
C GLU A 111 -16.99 24.58 12.96
N GLY A 112 -18.22 24.39 12.45
CA GLY A 112 -18.82 23.08 12.26
C GLY A 112 -18.05 22.21 11.23
N GLU A 113 -17.65 22.78 10.12
CA GLU A 113 -16.82 22.12 9.11
C GLU A 113 -15.46 21.72 9.68
N LEU A 114 -14.82 22.63 10.42
CA LEU A 114 -13.53 22.37 11.06
C LEU A 114 -13.63 21.25 12.10
N ALA A 115 -14.66 21.23 12.93
CA ALA A 115 -14.90 20.17 13.91
C ALA A 115 -15.08 18.80 13.23
N LYS A 116 -15.83 18.75 12.11
CA LYS A 116 -16.00 17.54 11.31
C LYS A 116 -14.68 17.05 10.72
N MET A 117 -13.89 17.96 10.15
CA MET A 117 -12.57 17.61 9.59
C MET A 117 -11.62 17.09 10.66
N ARG A 118 -11.63 17.63 11.86
CA ARG A 118 -10.81 17.12 12.97
C ARG A 118 -11.18 15.67 13.34
N LYS A 119 -12.47 15.35 13.38
CA LYS A 119 -12.92 13.97 13.61
C LYS A 119 -12.49 13.03 12.47
N ASP A 120 -12.61 13.47 11.22
CA ASP A 120 -12.19 12.69 10.07
C ASP A 120 -10.66 12.47 10.08
N SER A 121 -9.89 13.49 10.45
CA SER A 121 -8.44 13.40 10.61
C SER A 121 -8.03 12.40 11.71
N GLU A 122 -8.69 12.42 12.86
CA GLU A 122 -8.47 11.44 13.94
C GLU A 122 -8.79 10.01 13.49
N SER A 123 -9.85 9.84 12.69
CA SER A 123 -10.20 8.54 12.10
C SER A 123 -9.12 8.05 11.14
N ARG A 124 -8.56 8.93 10.32
CA ARG A 124 -7.44 8.61 9.42
C ARG A 124 -6.18 8.22 10.18
N ASP A 125 -5.87 8.92 11.26
CA ASP A 125 -4.73 8.57 12.14
C ASP A 125 -4.89 7.19 12.75
N ARG A 126 -6.09 6.81 13.18
CA ARG A 126 -6.37 5.46 13.67
C ARG A 126 -6.19 4.41 12.58
N GLN A 127 -6.74 4.64 11.39
CA GLN A 127 -6.56 3.76 10.24
C GLN A 127 -5.08 3.57 9.89
N GLN A 128 -4.31 4.65 9.91
CA GLN A 128 -2.87 4.61 9.64
C GLN A 128 -2.13 3.74 10.65
N ARG A 129 -2.45 3.87 11.94
CA ARG A 129 -1.84 3.03 13.00
C ARG A 129 -2.20 1.56 12.83
N GLU A 130 -3.45 1.24 12.53
CA GLU A 130 -3.91 -0.13 12.28
C GLU A 130 -3.21 -0.76 11.08
N VAL A 131 -3.07 -0.01 9.98
CA VAL A 131 -2.35 -0.46 8.78
C VAL A 131 -0.88 -0.73 9.10
N ARG A 132 -0.22 0.16 9.84
CA ARG A 132 1.18 -0.03 10.26
C ARG A 132 1.36 -1.26 11.14
N VAL A 133 0.45 -1.53 12.06
CA VAL A 133 0.50 -2.73 12.92
C VAL A 133 0.36 -4.00 12.07
N ARG A 134 -0.60 -4.04 11.14
CA ARG A 134 -0.78 -5.18 10.24
C ARG A 134 0.43 -5.37 9.31
N ALA A 135 0.98 -4.29 8.79
CA ALA A 135 2.19 -4.33 7.96
C ALA A 135 3.41 -4.83 8.76
N ALA A 136 3.57 -4.40 10.00
CA ALA A 136 4.65 -4.87 10.86
C ALA A 136 4.55 -6.38 11.16
N LYS A 137 3.35 -6.89 11.41
CA LYS A 137 3.13 -8.34 11.59
C LYS A 137 3.43 -9.12 10.32
N ALA A 138 2.96 -8.65 9.17
CA ALA A 138 3.23 -9.28 7.89
C ALA A 138 4.72 -9.25 7.54
N ARG A 139 5.43 -8.17 7.88
CA ARG A 139 6.88 -8.06 7.70
C ARG A 139 7.65 -9.06 8.57
N ALA A 140 7.27 -9.19 9.82
CA ALA A 140 7.88 -10.16 10.73
C ALA A 140 7.70 -11.60 10.24
N GLU A 141 6.50 -11.95 9.76
CA GLU A 141 6.23 -13.26 9.16
C GLU A 141 7.02 -13.47 7.86
N PHE A 142 7.08 -12.45 7.01
CA PHE A 142 7.89 -12.50 5.79
C PHE A 142 9.36 -12.78 6.11
N ASP A 143 9.94 -12.05 7.05
CA ASP A 143 11.35 -12.20 7.43
C ASP A 143 11.62 -13.59 8.03
N ARG A 144 10.69 -14.12 8.86
CA ARG A 144 10.78 -15.47 9.43
C ARG A 144 10.75 -16.55 8.34
N ILE A 145 9.80 -16.48 7.44
CA ILE A 145 9.64 -17.46 6.36
C ILE A 145 10.79 -17.35 5.36
N LYS A 146 11.28 -16.15 5.12
CA LYS A 146 12.40 -15.91 4.21
C LYS A 146 13.66 -16.65 4.64
N VAL A 147 13.99 -16.65 5.92
CA VAL A 147 15.16 -17.38 6.44
C VAL A 147 15.03 -18.88 6.14
N ILE A 148 13.86 -19.46 6.37
CA ILE A 148 13.58 -20.89 6.11
C ILE A 148 13.67 -21.15 4.60
N TYR A 149 13.04 -20.33 3.79
CA TYR A 149 13.02 -20.50 2.34
C TYR A 149 14.41 -20.34 1.72
N ASP A 150 15.23 -19.39 2.18
CA ASP A 150 16.59 -19.20 1.69
C ASP A 150 17.47 -20.44 1.93
N GLU A 151 17.30 -21.13 3.06
CA GLU A 151 17.99 -22.39 3.34
C GLU A 151 17.48 -23.53 2.44
N GLU A 152 16.17 -23.68 2.33
CA GLU A 152 15.54 -24.66 1.42
C GLU A 152 15.97 -24.43 -0.02
N TYR A 153 16.04 -23.17 -0.44
CA TYR A 153 16.45 -22.80 -1.80
C TYR A 153 17.92 -23.13 -2.07
N LYS A 154 18.80 -22.92 -1.09
CA LYS A 154 20.21 -23.32 -1.23
C LYS A 154 20.35 -24.80 -1.46
N GLU A 155 19.72 -25.62 -0.63
CA GLU A 155 19.74 -27.08 -0.76
C GLU A 155 19.13 -27.52 -2.09
N ALA A 156 17.98 -26.95 -2.44
CA ALA A 156 17.29 -27.24 -3.68
C ALA A 156 18.08 -26.82 -4.92
N SER A 157 18.78 -25.69 -4.89
CA SER A 157 19.63 -25.23 -5.98
C SER A 157 20.81 -26.14 -6.25
N VAL A 158 21.45 -26.64 -5.19
CA VAL A 158 22.55 -27.61 -5.33
C VAL A 158 22.06 -28.90 -6.00
N LYS A 159 20.93 -29.42 -5.57
CA LYS A 159 20.32 -30.62 -6.16
C LYS A 159 19.87 -30.37 -7.61
N LEU A 160 19.27 -29.21 -7.89
CA LEU A 160 18.83 -28.83 -9.23
C LEU A 160 20.00 -28.74 -10.20
N GLU A 161 21.11 -28.11 -9.81
CA GLU A 161 22.31 -28.03 -10.62
C GLU A 161 22.93 -29.39 -10.89
N ALA A 162 22.96 -30.26 -9.87
CA ALA A 162 23.40 -31.65 -10.03
C ALA A 162 22.54 -32.41 -11.03
N LEU A 163 21.21 -32.28 -10.97
CA LEU A 163 20.29 -32.89 -11.93
C LEU A 163 20.47 -32.34 -13.35
N LYS A 164 20.60 -31.03 -13.50
CA LYS A 164 20.87 -30.39 -14.80
C LYS A 164 22.19 -30.88 -15.43
N LYS A 165 23.21 -31.04 -14.61
CA LYS A 165 24.50 -31.58 -15.04
C LYS A 165 24.37 -33.03 -15.48
N THR A 166 23.65 -33.84 -14.74
CA THR A 166 23.38 -35.25 -15.10
C THR A 166 22.61 -35.32 -16.41
N VAL A 167 21.54 -34.54 -16.58
CA VAL A 167 20.78 -34.47 -17.84
C VAL A 167 21.67 -34.08 -19.02
N ALA A 168 22.56 -33.11 -18.82
CA ALA A 168 23.49 -32.68 -19.89
C ALA A 168 24.54 -33.76 -20.24
N GLU A 169 24.99 -34.53 -19.25
CA GLU A 169 25.94 -35.62 -19.46
C GLU A 169 25.26 -36.80 -20.18
N GLU A 170 24.07 -37.20 -19.75
CA GLU A 170 23.28 -38.26 -20.41
C GLU A 170 22.94 -37.89 -21.85
N ALA A 171 22.64 -36.64 -22.13
CA ALA A 171 22.35 -36.15 -23.48
C ALA A 171 23.51 -36.33 -24.46
N LYS A 172 24.74 -36.27 -23.96
CA LYS A 172 25.96 -36.40 -24.82
C LYS A 172 26.13 -37.75 -25.48
N GLY A 173 25.59 -38.80 -24.84
CA GLY A 173 25.64 -40.18 -25.34
C GLY A 173 24.55 -40.54 -26.35
N ILE A 174 23.60 -39.66 -26.62
CA ILE A 174 22.41 -39.88 -27.42
C ILE A 174 22.55 -39.23 -28.80
N ASP A 175 22.06 -39.92 -29.85
CA ASP A 175 21.97 -39.37 -31.19
C ASP A 175 21.13 -38.07 -31.20
N PRO A 176 21.68 -36.97 -31.75
CA PRO A 176 20.98 -35.68 -31.73
C PRO A 176 19.59 -35.71 -32.40
N GLU A 177 19.40 -36.47 -33.46
CA GLU A 177 18.09 -36.59 -34.11
C GLU A 177 17.06 -37.31 -33.23
N LEU A 178 17.51 -38.29 -32.45
CA LEU A 178 16.65 -39.00 -31.52
C LEU A 178 16.27 -38.15 -30.33
N LEU A 179 17.21 -37.34 -29.84
CA LEU A 179 16.99 -36.37 -28.76
C LEU A 179 16.04 -35.25 -29.17
N GLU A 180 16.15 -34.73 -30.39
CA GLU A 180 15.23 -33.71 -30.91
C GLU A 180 13.80 -34.26 -31.01
N LYS A 181 13.63 -35.49 -31.48
CA LYS A 181 12.31 -36.13 -31.56
C LYS A 181 11.65 -36.31 -30.15
N TYR A 182 12.46 -36.56 -29.16
CA TYR A 182 11.96 -36.63 -27.78
C TYR A 182 11.51 -35.27 -27.21
N LYS A 183 12.23 -34.21 -27.52
CA LYS A 183 11.94 -32.83 -27.06
C LYS A 183 10.80 -32.14 -27.84
N ALA A 184 10.47 -32.61 -29.02
CA ALA A 184 9.37 -32.08 -29.81
C ALA A 184 8.00 -32.54 -29.29
#